data_1e005d40822fc96468fe6ff1502e24d7
#
_entry.id   1e005d40822fc96468fe6ff1502e24d7
#
_cell.length_a   1.000
_cell.length_b   1.000
_cell.length_c   1.000
_cell.angle_alpha   90.00
_cell.angle_beta   90.00
_cell.angle_gamma   90.00
#
_symmetry.space_group_name_H-M   'P 1'
#
loop_
_entity.id
_entity.type
_entity.pdbx_description
1 polymer ?
#
loop_
_entity_poly.entity_id
_entity_poly.type
_entity_poly.pdbx_seq_one_letter_code
_entity_poly.pdbx_strand_id
1 'polypeptide(L)'
;MNKKTIITILLALVAMAGQAQVKCHVEGTLETDAWGDEIIICEEGTDLRVVDDPRFHVKAKDGHFTYDIETDYPRLYKVFFLKQQETGSWYQSKFIAENCNVNVTMYEDKKPRIVSSGEEGHKHAVKDSIEKVRFWNPVEVIDNQIDDESHRAEFYKADFISTVSKARSLNVDSLPQTYVDSIRQVVNYYMQNKRARYTDAGWQLMQRRDSITANLVPFRFAYDAEHPMLWTLYDVLDAIQALKHADVYVNFDKSQFEPYLTLYHDKLINYYPGHPIHDQIVTAETAYRLQPGRPYIDYTVRNTDGQLVPISTLIQGKVALIDLWASWCGPCRRHSIAMIPVYEKYKDKGFTVIAIARERNRQAMENAVKKDGYPWQSLLELNDENGVWRKNGADNAGGAMYLIDRDGTILSTSTDAEELEPLIKAAIERE
;
A
#
# COMPACT_ATOMS: atom_id res chain seq x y z
N MET A 1 10.99 28.80 43.67
CA MET A 1 10.02 28.10 42.81
C MET A 1 8.65 28.14 43.49
N ASN A 2 7.63 28.64 42.79
CA ASN A 2 6.32 28.93 43.39
C ASN A 2 5.53 27.59 43.51
N LYS A 3 4.77 27.38 44.60
CA LYS A 3 3.98 26.14 44.80
C LYS A 3 3.09 25.74 43.60
N LYS A 4 2.60 26.75 42.86
CA LYS A 4 1.84 26.54 41.61
C LYS A 4 2.69 25.88 40.48
N THR A 5 3.95 26.27 40.36
CA THR A 5 4.88 25.70 39.37
C THR A 5 5.23 24.23 39.68
N ILE A 6 5.35 23.89 40.98
CA ILE A 6 5.60 22.51 41.41
C ILE A 6 4.37 21.63 41.16
N ILE A 7 3.16 22.13 41.39
CA ILE A 7 1.91 21.36 41.13
C ILE A 7 1.72 21.17 39.63
N THR A 8 2.04 22.13 38.77
CA THR A 8 1.95 22.01 37.31
C THR A 8 2.98 21.02 36.77
N ILE A 9 4.20 21.01 37.32
CA ILE A 9 5.23 20.01 36.94
C ILE A 9 4.87 18.63 37.45
N LEU A 10 4.29 18.47 38.66
CA LEU A 10 3.79 17.18 39.15
C LEU A 10 2.59 16.66 38.32
N LEU A 11 1.66 17.52 37.92
CA LEU A 11 0.55 17.17 37.04
C LEU A 11 1.02 16.77 35.63
N ALA A 12 2.05 17.45 35.09
CA ALA A 12 2.68 17.08 33.82
C ALA A 12 3.47 15.76 33.91
N LEU A 13 4.13 15.48 35.03
CA LEU A 13 4.81 14.21 35.31
C LEU A 13 3.84 13.06 35.60
N VAL A 14 2.68 13.34 36.19
CA VAL A 14 1.61 12.33 36.38
C VAL A 14 0.87 12.04 35.07
N ALA A 15 0.79 13.03 34.15
CA ALA A 15 0.26 12.80 32.78
C ALA A 15 1.22 11.99 31.90
N MET A 16 2.51 11.91 32.22
CA MET A 16 3.49 11.03 31.54
C MET A 16 3.58 9.63 32.18
N ALA A 17 2.98 9.42 33.36
CA ALA A 17 3.00 8.13 34.05
C ALA A 17 1.63 7.46 33.94
N GLY A 18 1.34 6.87 32.77
CA GLY A 18 0.16 6.02 32.68
C GLY A 18 -0.49 5.85 31.32
N GLN A 19 0.23 5.83 30.21
CA GLN A 19 -0.27 5.09 29.07
C GLN A 19 -0.18 3.60 29.45
N ALA A 20 -1.34 2.95 29.60
CA ALA A 20 -1.39 1.53 29.94
C ALA A 20 -0.71 0.79 28.79
N GLN A 21 0.47 0.24 29.04
CA GLN A 21 1.20 -0.57 28.08
C GLN A 21 0.31 -1.72 27.61
N VAL A 22 0.04 -1.80 26.34
CA VAL A 22 -0.69 -2.90 25.72
C VAL A 22 0.23 -4.13 25.66
N LYS A 23 -0.27 -5.26 26.17
CA LYS A 23 0.42 -6.54 26.12
C LYS A 23 -0.44 -7.57 25.43
N CYS A 24 0.03 -8.06 24.29
CA CYS A 24 -0.65 -9.10 23.54
C CYS A 24 0.26 -10.33 23.45
N HIS A 25 -0.25 -11.47 23.90
CA HIS A 25 0.44 -12.74 23.78
C HIS A 25 -0.11 -13.52 22.59
N VAL A 26 0.78 -13.89 21.65
CA VAL A 26 0.42 -14.67 20.47
C VAL A 26 0.97 -16.07 20.61
N GLU A 27 0.09 -17.07 20.52
CA GLU A 27 0.44 -18.48 20.40
C GLU A 27 0.06 -19.00 19.03
N GLY A 28 0.93 -19.77 18.39
CA GLY A 28 0.66 -20.28 17.05
C GLY A 28 1.04 -21.74 16.84
N THR A 29 0.33 -22.36 15.88
CA THR A 29 0.57 -23.72 15.42
C THR A 29 0.72 -23.76 13.91
N LEU A 30 1.61 -24.61 13.41
CA LEU A 30 1.80 -24.88 11.98
C LEU A 30 1.11 -26.20 11.63
N GLU A 31 0.15 -26.15 10.71
CA GLU A 31 -0.51 -27.32 10.14
C GLU A 31 0.20 -27.82 8.85
N THR A 32 1.39 -27.25 8.55
CA THR A 32 2.20 -27.59 7.39
C THR A 32 3.68 -27.31 7.65
N ASP A 33 4.55 -28.03 7.00
CA ASP A 33 5.99 -27.80 6.92
C ASP A 33 6.47 -27.28 5.53
N ALA A 34 5.54 -27.18 4.57
CA ALA A 34 5.84 -26.81 3.18
C ALA A 34 6.53 -25.44 3.05
N TRP A 35 6.21 -24.51 3.94
CA TRP A 35 6.73 -23.13 3.93
C TRP A 35 7.85 -22.89 4.95
N GLY A 36 8.33 -23.96 5.61
CA GLY A 36 9.36 -23.86 6.66
C GLY A 36 8.81 -23.43 8.01
N ASP A 37 9.71 -22.99 8.88
CA ASP A 37 9.44 -22.68 10.29
C ASP A 37 9.51 -21.19 10.62
N GLU A 38 9.73 -20.32 9.63
CA GLU A 38 9.89 -18.88 9.83
C GLU A 38 8.60 -18.12 9.48
N ILE A 39 8.06 -17.45 10.49
CA ILE A 39 6.83 -16.67 10.46
C ILE A 39 7.18 -15.20 10.62
N ILE A 40 6.50 -14.33 9.89
CA ILE A 40 6.56 -12.88 10.08
C ILE A 40 5.34 -12.43 10.87
N ILE A 41 5.61 -11.67 11.94
CA ILE A 41 4.59 -10.93 12.70
C ILE A 41 5.06 -9.48 12.79
N CYS A 42 4.37 -8.58 12.11
CA CYS A 42 4.71 -7.16 12.11
C CYS A 42 3.46 -6.27 12.05
N GLU A 43 3.59 -5.01 12.44
CA GLU A 43 2.52 -4.02 12.34
C GLU A 43 2.08 -3.86 10.88
N GLU A 44 0.76 -3.71 10.66
CA GLU A 44 0.22 -3.45 9.33
C GLU A 44 0.79 -2.16 8.73
N GLY A 45 1.01 -2.14 7.43
CA GLY A 45 1.72 -1.04 6.75
C GLY A 45 3.24 -1.20 6.75
N THR A 46 3.83 -2.15 7.51
CA THR A 46 5.28 -2.45 7.43
C THR A 46 5.63 -3.06 6.07
N ASP A 47 6.60 -2.44 5.40
CA ASP A 47 7.17 -2.94 4.15
C ASP A 47 8.55 -3.57 4.42
N LEU A 48 8.60 -4.90 4.40
CA LEU A 48 9.84 -5.65 4.68
C LEU A 48 10.95 -5.39 3.65
N ARG A 49 10.64 -4.84 2.48
CA ARG A 49 11.65 -4.43 1.50
C ARG A 49 12.48 -3.24 1.99
N VAL A 50 11.95 -2.50 2.95
CA VAL A 50 12.54 -1.27 3.49
C VAL A 50 12.86 -1.38 4.97
N VAL A 51 11.93 -1.90 5.78
CA VAL A 51 12.08 -2.07 7.22
C VAL A 51 12.06 -3.56 7.55
N ASP A 52 13.20 -4.13 7.82
CA ASP A 52 13.37 -5.55 8.17
C ASP A 52 14.00 -5.65 9.56
N ASP A 53 13.14 -5.69 10.58
CA ASP A 53 13.57 -5.81 11.97
C ASP A 53 13.61 -7.29 12.36
N PRO A 54 14.75 -7.78 12.93
CA PRO A 54 14.83 -9.17 13.40
C PRO A 54 13.73 -9.58 14.37
N ARG A 55 13.11 -8.64 15.08
CA ARG A 55 12.00 -8.89 15.98
C ARG A 55 10.73 -9.36 15.24
N PHE A 56 10.58 -9.07 13.95
CA PHE A 56 9.45 -9.54 13.16
C PHE A 56 9.53 -11.03 12.81
N HIS A 57 10.74 -11.60 12.90
CA HIS A 57 11.05 -12.97 12.52
C HIS A 57 10.85 -13.92 13.69
N VAL A 58 9.82 -14.73 13.63
CA VAL A 58 9.45 -15.68 14.66
C VAL A 58 9.70 -17.09 14.14
N LYS A 59 10.52 -17.88 14.86
CA LYS A 59 10.80 -19.28 14.51
C LYS A 59 9.92 -20.21 15.30
N ALA A 60 9.20 -21.08 14.57
CA ALA A 60 8.49 -22.18 15.19
C ALA A 60 9.47 -23.30 15.62
N LYS A 61 9.15 -23.95 16.73
CA LYS A 61 9.83 -25.14 17.20
C LYS A 61 8.78 -26.24 17.40
N ASP A 62 9.04 -27.40 16.79
CA ASP A 62 8.13 -28.54 16.85
C ASP A 62 6.69 -28.16 16.41
N GLY A 63 6.57 -27.30 15.38
CA GLY A 63 5.28 -26.82 14.87
C GLY A 63 4.57 -25.77 15.73
N HIS A 64 5.22 -25.22 16.77
CA HIS A 64 4.65 -24.22 17.67
C HIS A 64 5.51 -22.96 17.75
N PHE A 65 4.88 -21.81 17.95
CA PHE A 65 5.58 -20.55 18.21
C PHE A 65 4.83 -19.69 19.22
N THR A 66 5.55 -18.80 19.87
CA THR A 66 4.99 -17.74 20.72
C THR A 66 5.63 -16.40 20.36
N TYR A 67 4.88 -15.32 20.53
CA TYR A 67 5.35 -13.97 20.28
C TYR A 67 4.63 -12.98 21.21
N ASP A 68 5.39 -12.17 21.93
CA ASP A 68 4.85 -11.14 22.82
C ASP A 68 4.97 -9.76 22.16
N ILE A 69 3.86 -9.01 22.13
CA ILE A 69 3.77 -7.67 21.59
C ILE A 69 3.54 -6.71 22.75
N GLU A 70 4.42 -5.71 22.87
CA GLU A 70 4.26 -4.61 23.81
C GLU A 70 4.23 -3.29 23.05
N THR A 71 3.12 -2.53 23.19
CA THR A 71 2.90 -1.26 22.50
C THR A 71 2.21 -0.24 23.40
N ASP A 72 2.22 1.03 22.98
CA ASP A 72 1.53 2.11 23.72
C ASP A 72 0.03 2.15 23.45
N TYR A 73 -0.41 1.60 22.30
CA TYR A 73 -1.81 1.57 21.84
C TYR A 73 -2.13 0.21 21.21
N PRO A 74 -3.40 -0.24 21.23
CA PRO A 74 -3.82 -1.39 20.42
C PRO A 74 -3.52 -1.11 18.94
N ARG A 75 -2.90 -2.07 18.23
CA ARG A 75 -2.46 -1.88 16.84
C ARG A 75 -2.83 -3.06 15.96
N LEU A 76 -3.00 -2.80 14.67
CA LEU A 76 -3.23 -3.85 13.69
C LEU A 76 -1.90 -4.49 13.28
N TYR A 77 -1.81 -5.80 13.46
CA TYR A 77 -0.68 -6.64 13.07
C TYR A 77 -1.08 -7.60 11.97
N LYS A 78 -0.10 -8.06 11.19
CA LYS A 78 -0.25 -9.11 10.20
C LYS A 78 0.68 -10.28 10.48
N VAL A 79 0.26 -11.48 10.05
CA VAL A 79 1.01 -12.73 10.20
C VAL A 79 0.99 -13.53 8.92
N PHE A 80 2.16 -14.07 8.51
CA PHE A 80 2.34 -14.88 7.29
C PHE A 80 3.66 -15.64 7.32
N PHE A 81 3.84 -16.63 6.43
CA PHE A 81 5.11 -17.30 6.24
C PHE A 81 6.08 -16.45 5.40
N LEU A 82 7.30 -16.26 5.88
CA LEU A 82 8.34 -15.54 5.12
C LEU A 82 8.59 -16.15 3.75
N LYS A 83 8.85 -17.46 3.70
CA LYS A 83 9.14 -18.19 2.46
C LYS A 83 7.99 -18.09 1.43
N GLN A 84 6.73 -18.03 1.88
CA GLN A 84 5.60 -17.87 0.98
C GLN A 84 5.59 -16.45 0.36
N GLN A 85 5.92 -15.42 1.13
CA GLN A 85 6.06 -14.05 0.62
C GLN A 85 7.15 -13.94 -0.45
N GLU A 86 8.27 -14.63 -0.29
CA GLU A 86 9.38 -14.63 -1.26
C GLU A 86 8.97 -15.16 -2.65
N THR A 87 7.90 -15.96 -2.73
CA THR A 87 7.33 -16.42 -4.00
C THR A 87 6.52 -15.35 -4.75
N GLY A 88 6.24 -14.21 -4.10
CA GLY A 88 5.41 -13.12 -4.64
C GLY A 88 3.90 -13.34 -4.50
N SER A 89 3.48 -14.44 -3.89
CA SER A 89 2.07 -14.73 -3.58
C SER A 89 1.98 -15.42 -2.23
N TRP A 90 1.34 -14.77 -1.27
CA TRP A 90 1.26 -15.30 0.10
C TRP A 90 -0.10 -15.08 0.73
N TYR A 91 -0.42 -15.96 1.68
CA TYR A 91 -1.60 -15.84 2.52
C TYR A 91 -1.24 -15.15 3.82
N GLN A 92 -1.93 -14.06 4.13
CA GLN A 92 -1.76 -13.32 5.37
C GLN A 92 -3.09 -13.13 6.09
N SER A 93 -3.04 -13.04 7.41
CA SER A 93 -4.16 -12.61 8.25
C SER A 93 -3.74 -11.48 9.15
N LYS A 94 -4.72 -10.67 9.57
CA LYS A 94 -4.51 -9.51 10.42
C LYS A 94 -5.23 -9.72 11.74
N PHE A 95 -4.72 -9.10 12.81
CA PHE A 95 -5.35 -9.07 14.13
C PHE A 95 -5.02 -7.78 14.87
N ILE A 96 -5.89 -7.36 15.79
CA ILE A 96 -5.57 -6.26 16.71
C ILE A 96 -4.79 -6.83 17.89
N ALA A 97 -3.56 -6.34 18.08
CA ALA A 97 -2.79 -6.54 19.29
C ALA A 97 -3.29 -5.55 20.34
N GLU A 98 -4.09 -6.05 21.26
CA GLU A 98 -4.63 -5.37 22.44
C GLU A 98 -4.27 -6.17 23.70
N ASN A 99 -4.77 -5.83 24.90
CA ASN A 99 -4.50 -6.61 26.11
C ASN A 99 -5.23 -7.97 26.05
N CYS A 100 -4.68 -8.91 25.29
CA CYS A 100 -5.35 -10.19 25.00
C CYS A 100 -4.37 -11.31 24.64
N ASN A 101 -4.92 -12.52 24.53
CA ASN A 101 -4.26 -13.65 23.89
C ASN A 101 -4.80 -13.82 22.48
N VAL A 102 -3.91 -14.10 21.53
CA VAL A 102 -4.22 -14.38 20.12
C VAL A 102 -3.71 -15.76 19.76
N ASN A 103 -4.59 -16.64 19.30
CA ASN A 103 -4.22 -17.95 18.77
C ASN A 103 -4.20 -17.89 17.23
N VAL A 104 -3.10 -18.36 16.65
CA VAL A 104 -2.86 -18.38 15.21
C VAL A 104 -2.69 -19.82 14.74
N THR A 105 -3.43 -20.22 13.70
CA THR A 105 -3.18 -21.49 13.01
C THR A 105 -2.73 -21.18 11.58
N MET A 106 -1.52 -21.62 11.23
CA MET A 106 -0.91 -21.42 9.92
C MET A 106 -1.19 -22.60 9.00
N TYR A 107 -1.61 -22.33 7.76
CA TYR A 107 -1.96 -23.36 6.77
C TYR A 107 -1.09 -23.22 5.51
N GLU A 108 -1.04 -24.28 4.70
CA GLU A 108 -0.29 -24.32 3.45
C GLU A 108 -0.90 -23.45 2.34
N ASP A 109 -2.22 -23.56 2.16
CA ASP A 109 -2.97 -23.15 0.95
C ASP A 109 -4.08 -22.14 1.22
N LYS A 110 -4.16 -21.61 2.43
CA LYS A 110 -5.17 -20.62 2.83
C LYS A 110 -4.65 -19.66 3.89
N LYS A 111 -5.42 -18.60 4.14
CA LYS A 111 -5.11 -17.59 5.16
C LYS A 111 -4.99 -18.21 6.55
N PRO A 112 -4.02 -17.76 7.38
CA PRO A 112 -3.95 -18.11 8.79
C PRO A 112 -5.29 -17.86 9.50
N ARG A 113 -5.69 -18.78 10.36
CA ARG A 113 -6.85 -18.59 11.23
C ARG A 113 -6.44 -17.82 12.48
N ILE A 114 -7.18 -16.78 12.82
CA ILE A 114 -6.99 -15.96 14.02
C ILE A 114 -8.14 -16.17 14.96
N VAL A 115 -7.83 -16.37 16.25
CA VAL A 115 -8.80 -16.35 17.36
C VAL A 115 -8.25 -15.45 18.45
N SER A 116 -8.88 -14.29 18.66
CA SER A 116 -8.49 -13.32 19.69
C SER A 116 -9.44 -13.39 20.88
N SER A 117 -8.91 -13.25 22.08
CA SER A 117 -9.69 -13.05 23.31
C SER A 117 -9.98 -11.57 23.59
N GLY A 118 -9.50 -10.65 22.72
CA GLY A 118 -9.66 -9.22 22.87
C GLY A 118 -11.02 -8.72 22.43
N GLU A 119 -11.40 -7.55 22.91
CA GLU A 119 -12.68 -6.90 22.60
C GLU A 119 -12.75 -6.46 21.13
N GLU A 120 -11.71 -5.78 20.63
CA GLU A 120 -11.65 -5.31 19.24
C GLU A 120 -11.54 -6.49 18.27
N GLY A 121 -10.75 -7.51 18.63
CA GLY A 121 -10.69 -8.76 17.86
C GLY A 121 -12.03 -9.47 17.78
N HIS A 122 -12.82 -9.48 18.86
CA HIS A 122 -14.17 -10.05 18.86
C HIS A 122 -15.14 -9.24 18.00
N LYS A 123 -15.15 -7.91 18.10
CA LYS A 123 -15.98 -7.04 17.26
C LYS A 123 -15.71 -7.29 15.76
N HIS A 124 -14.44 -7.38 15.39
CA HIS A 124 -14.04 -7.68 14.02
C HIS A 124 -14.50 -9.07 13.56
N ALA A 125 -14.35 -10.10 14.43
CA ALA A 125 -14.77 -11.46 14.10
C ALA A 125 -16.29 -11.58 13.85
N VAL A 126 -17.10 -10.79 14.56
CA VAL A 126 -18.56 -10.71 14.31
C VAL A 126 -18.84 -10.14 12.92
N LYS A 127 -18.22 -9.01 12.56
CA LYS A 127 -18.33 -8.39 11.22
C LYS A 127 -17.90 -9.39 10.12
N ASP A 128 -16.73 -10.01 10.29
CA ASP A 128 -16.19 -10.99 9.33
C ASP A 128 -17.10 -12.20 9.14
N SER A 129 -17.70 -12.70 10.23
CA SER A 129 -18.68 -13.79 10.17
C SER A 129 -19.92 -13.42 9.33
N ILE A 130 -20.44 -12.20 9.49
CA ILE A 130 -21.58 -11.70 8.70
C ILE A 130 -21.19 -11.56 7.22
N GLU A 131 -20.01 -10.96 6.94
CA GLU A 131 -19.49 -10.83 5.58
C GLU A 131 -19.31 -12.19 4.90
N LYS A 132 -18.73 -13.16 5.62
CA LYS A 132 -18.52 -14.52 5.12
C LYS A 132 -19.81 -15.17 4.69
N VAL A 133 -20.83 -15.14 5.53
CA VAL A 133 -22.13 -15.76 5.23
C VAL A 133 -22.85 -15.02 4.09
N ARG A 134 -22.82 -13.70 4.10
CA ARG A 134 -23.60 -12.87 3.18
C ARG A 134 -22.98 -12.74 1.80
N PHE A 135 -21.64 -12.66 1.72
CA PHE A 135 -20.92 -12.35 0.48
C PHE A 135 -19.94 -13.44 0.07
N TRP A 136 -19.05 -13.88 0.98
CA TRP A 136 -17.92 -14.71 0.56
C TRP A 136 -18.30 -16.16 0.29
N ASN A 137 -19.15 -16.78 1.11
CA ASN A 137 -19.60 -18.15 0.82
C ASN A 137 -20.34 -18.26 -0.52
N PRO A 138 -21.28 -17.36 -0.87
CA PRO A 138 -21.91 -17.39 -2.19
C PRO A 138 -20.94 -17.12 -3.35
N VAL A 139 -19.94 -16.26 -3.15
CA VAL A 139 -18.89 -15.98 -4.15
C VAL A 139 -17.99 -17.20 -4.33
N GLU A 140 -17.55 -17.84 -3.26
CA GLU A 140 -16.72 -19.05 -3.28
C GLU A 140 -17.37 -20.18 -4.08
N VAL A 141 -18.67 -20.39 -3.94
CA VAL A 141 -19.41 -21.37 -4.74
C VAL A 141 -19.31 -21.06 -6.25
N ILE A 142 -19.42 -19.79 -6.63
CA ILE A 142 -19.30 -19.37 -8.03
C ILE A 142 -17.85 -19.50 -8.51
N ASP A 143 -16.89 -19.04 -7.71
CA ASP A 143 -15.47 -19.09 -8.07
C ASP A 143 -15.00 -20.55 -8.25
N ASN A 144 -15.36 -21.45 -7.33
CA ASN A 144 -15.06 -22.88 -7.44
C ASN A 144 -15.68 -23.52 -8.69
N GLN A 145 -16.90 -23.11 -9.08
CA GLN A 145 -17.53 -23.60 -10.30
C GLN A 145 -16.80 -23.13 -11.57
N ILE A 146 -16.33 -21.86 -11.60
CA ILE A 146 -15.65 -21.27 -12.76
C ILE A 146 -14.22 -21.80 -12.89
N ASP A 147 -13.53 -22.03 -11.76
CA ASP A 147 -12.13 -22.41 -11.71
C ASP A 147 -11.90 -23.93 -11.78
N ASP A 148 -12.97 -24.73 -11.78
CA ASP A 148 -12.88 -26.16 -12.01
C ASP A 148 -12.29 -26.43 -13.40
N GLU A 149 -11.09 -27.02 -13.42
CA GLU A 149 -10.34 -27.29 -14.66
C GLU A 149 -11.12 -28.19 -15.63
N SER A 150 -11.97 -29.12 -15.12
CA SER A 150 -12.79 -30.01 -15.92
C SER A 150 -13.88 -29.29 -16.73
N HIS A 151 -14.33 -28.12 -16.25
CA HIS A 151 -15.38 -27.31 -16.88
C HIS A 151 -14.87 -25.97 -17.42
N ARG A 152 -13.58 -25.72 -17.39
CA ARG A 152 -12.98 -24.42 -17.76
C ARG A 152 -13.38 -23.96 -19.17
N ALA A 153 -13.46 -24.86 -20.13
CA ALA A 153 -13.89 -24.56 -21.51
C ALA A 153 -15.37 -24.19 -21.63
N GLU A 154 -16.19 -24.53 -20.63
CA GLU A 154 -17.60 -24.15 -20.59
C GLU A 154 -17.75 -22.67 -20.24
N PHE A 155 -16.89 -22.13 -19.38
CA PHE A 155 -17.01 -20.78 -18.84
C PHE A 155 -16.09 -19.75 -19.50
N TYR A 156 -14.92 -20.17 -19.95
CA TYR A 156 -13.96 -19.27 -20.62
C TYR A 156 -13.90 -19.56 -22.11
N LYS A 157 -13.70 -18.51 -22.90
CA LYS A 157 -13.48 -18.63 -24.35
C LYS A 157 -12.12 -19.26 -24.64
N ALA A 158 -12.05 -20.06 -25.68
CA ALA A 158 -10.84 -20.80 -26.08
C ALA A 158 -9.65 -19.90 -26.40
N ASP A 159 -9.89 -18.74 -27.03
CA ASP A 159 -8.87 -17.75 -27.34
C ASP A 159 -8.28 -17.09 -26.07
N PHE A 160 -9.11 -16.83 -25.07
CA PHE A 160 -8.64 -16.34 -23.76
C PHE A 160 -7.79 -17.42 -23.05
N ILE A 161 -8.27 -18.67 -22.98
CA ILE A 161 -7.52 -19.79 -22.36
C ILE A 161 -6.15 -19.94 -23.02
N SER A 162 -6.12 -19.95 -24.37
CA SER A 162 -4.88 -20.07 -25.15
C SER A 162 -3.92 -18.90 -24.87
N THR A 163 -4.43 -17.67 -24.81
CA THR A 163 -3.64 -16.47 -24.53
C THR A 163 -3.01 -16.53 -23.12
N VAL A 164 -3.79 -16.88 -22.10
CA VAL A 164 -3.29 -17.00 -20.72
C VAL A 164 -2.26 -18.11 -20.59
N SER A 165 -2.51 -19.28 -21.18
CA SER A 165 -1.56 -20.38 -21.19
C SER A 165 -0.24 -19.99 -21.84
N LYS A 166 -0.30 -19.34 -23.00
CA LYS A 166 0.88 -18.82 -23.69
C LYS A 166 1.63 -17.77 -22.86
N ALA A 167 0.92 -16.81 -22.28
CA ALA A 167 1.54 -15.77 -21.47
C ALA A 167 2.27 -16.34 -20.23
N ARG A 168 1.70 -17.37 -19.57
CA ARG A 168 2.31 -18.02 -18.41
C ARG A 168 3.55 -18.87 -18.76
N SER A 169 3.61 -19.42 -19.98
CA SER A 169 4.73 -20.26 -20.42
C SER A 169 5.95 -19.47 -20.92
N LEU A 170 5.85 -18.14 -21.02
CA LEU A 170 6.91 -17.30 -21.58
C LEU A 170 8.00 -16.96 -20.58
N ASN A 171 9.23 -17.27 -20.93
CA ASN A 171 10.39 -16.67 -20.27
C ASN A 171 10.65 -15.29 -20.89
N VAL A 172 10.10 -14.24 -20.24
CA VAL A 172 10.10 -12.86 -20.75
C VAL A 172 11.52 -12.33 -20.98
N ASP A 173 12.50 -12.75 -20.20
CA ASP A 173 13.87 -12.28 -20.28
C ASP A 173 14.62 -12.75 -21.53
N SER A 174 14.09 -13.77 -22.20
CA SER A 174 14.69 -14.38 -23.40
C SER A 174 14.04 -13.93 -24.72
N LEU A 175 13.01 -13.08 -24.69
CA LEU A 175 12.19 -12.73 -25.84
C LEU A 175 12.44 -11.31 -26.36
N PRO A 176 12.29 -11.07 -27.69
CA PRO A 176 12.29 -9.72 -28.22
C PRO A 176 11.21 -8.86 -27.59
N GLN A 177 11.54 -7.59 -27.23
CA GLN A 177 10.62 -6.68 -26.56
C GLN A 177 9.31 -6.48 -27.35
N THR A 178 9.39 -6.37 -28.66
CA THR A 178 8.21 -6.23 -29.55
C THR A 178 7.22 -7.39 -29.41
N TYR A 179 7.71 -8.60 -29.18
CA TYR A 179 6.86 -9.77 -28.95
C TYR A 179 6.22 -9.73 -27.56
N VAL A 180 6.97 -9.35 -26.54
CA VAL A 180 6.46 -9.14 -25.17
C VAL A 180 5.37 -8.07 -25.18
N ASP A 181 5.57 -6.96 -25.90
CA ASP A 181 4.60 -5.87 -25.99
C ASP A 181 3.32 -6.32 -26.73
N SER A 182 3.44 -7.13 -27.77
CA SER A 182 2.26 -7.70 -28.44
C SER A 182 1.39 -8.55 -27.53
N ILE A 183 2.02 -9.35 -26.64
CA ILE A 183 1.29 -10.16 -25.65
C ILE A 183 0.67 -9.26 -24.57
N ARG A 184 1.39 -8.24 -24.10
CA ARG A 184 0.85 -7.26 -23.16
C ARG A 184 -0.38 -6.56 -23.72
N GLN A 185 -0.38 -6.16 -25.00
CA GLN A 185 -1.55 -5.58 -25.64
C GLN A 185 -2.77 -6.50 -25.60
N VAL A 186 -2.59 -7.78 -25.92
CA VAL A 186 -3.69 -8.75 -25.85
C VAL A 186 -4.17 -8.98 -24.43
N VAL A 187 -3.26 -9.09 -23.46
CA VAL A 187 -3.61 -9.20 -22.03
C VAL A 187 -4.38 -7.95 -21.58
N ASN A 188 -3.91 -6.76 -21.92
CA ASN A 188 -4.57 -5.49 -21.61
C ASN A 188 -5.98 -5.42 -22.22
N TYR A 189 -6.16 -5.89 -23.47
CA TYR A 189 -7.48 -6.01 -24.08
C TYR A 189 -8.44 -6.82 -23.22
N TYR A 190 -8.02 -8.00 -22.74
CA TYR A 190 -8.85 -8.82 -21.86
C TYR A 190 -9.03 -8.20 -20.47
N MET A 191 -8.08 -7.44 -19.97
CA MET A 191 -8.22 -6.72 -18.69
C MET A 191 -9.26 -5.62 -18.79
N GLN A 192 -9.25 -4.85 -19.88
CA GLN A 192 -10.21 -3.77 -20.12
C GLN A 192 -11.59 -4.29 -20.56
N ASN A 193 -11.64 -5.42 -21.25
CA ASN A 193 -12.86 -6.00 -21.80
C ASN A 193 -13.23 -7.32 -21.09
N LYS A 194 -13.67 -7.21 -19.84
CA LYS A 194 -13.97 -8.38 -18.97
C LYS A 194 -14.89 -9.40 -19.68
N ARG A 195 -15.94 -8.92 -20.37
CA ARG A 195 -16.89 -9.79 -21.12
C ARG A 195 -16.20 -10.64 -22.19
N ALA A 196 -15.12 -10.17 -22.79
CA ALA A 196 -14.40 -10.89 -23.84
C ALA A 196 -13.76 -12.21 -23.37
N ARG A 197 -13.54 -12.37 -22.05
CA ARG A 197 -12.94 -13.57 -21.44
C ARG A 197 -13.88 -14.75 -21.41
N TYR A 198 -15.19 -14.51 -21.29
CA TYR A 198 -16.19 -15.50 -20.89
C TYR A 198 -17.09 -15.90 -22.06
N THR A 199 -17.52 -17.18 -22.04
CA THR A 199 -18.70 -17.63 -22.78
C THR A 199 -19.97 -16.96 -22.22
N ASP A 200 -21.13 -17.22 -22.79
CA ASP A 200 -22.40 -16.68 -22.25
C ASP A 200 -22.69 -17.27 -20.86
N ALA A 201 -22.46 -18.56 -20.66
CA ALA A 201 -22.61 -19.22 -19.36
C ALA A 201 -21.66 -18.63 -18.31
N GLY A 202 -20.37 -18.50 -18.63
CA GLY A 202 -19.39 -17.89 -17.73
C GLY A 202 -19.72 -16.42 -17.40
N TRP A 203 -20.22 -15.68 -18.38
CA TRP A 203 -20.62 -14.28 -18.16
C TRP A 203 -21.79 -14.17 -17.19
N GLN A 204 -22.80 -15.03 -17.29
CA GLN A 204 -23.93 -15.05 -16.35
C GLN A 204 -23.46 -15.32 -14.91
N LEU A 205 -22.53 -16.25 -14.71
CA LEU A 205 -21.95 -16.51 -13.40
C LEU A 205 -21.19 -15.29 -12.87
N MET A 206 -20.38 -14.64 -13.72
CA MET A 206 -19.64 -13.43 -13.33
C MET A 206 -20.56 -12.25 -13.00
N GLN A 207 -21.67 -12.07 -13.74
CA GLN A 207 -22.67 -11.05 -13.39
C GLN A 207 -23.31 -11.33 -12.04
N ARG A 208 -23.62 -12.59 -11.74
CA ARG A 208 -24.12 -13.00 -10.41
C ARG A 208 -23.12 -12.72 -9.31
N ARG A 209 -21.84 -13.06 -9.52
CA ARG A 209 -20.72 -12.78 -8.62
C ARG A 209 -20.62 -11.26 -8.35
N ASP A 210 -20.58 -10.47 -9.41
CA ASP A 210 -20.48 -9.01 -9.35
C ASP A 210 -21.69 -8.39 -8.61
N SER A 211 -22.91 -8.92 -8.81
CA SER A 211 -24.12 -8.48 -8.09
C SER A 211 -24.02 -8.74 -6.57
N ILE A 212 -23.39 -9.86 -6.15
CA ILE A 212 -23.15 -10.13 -4.73
C ILE A 212 -22.13 -9.15 -4.18
N THR A 213 -20.99 -9.00 -4.85
CA THR A 213 -19.88 -8.17 -4.36
C THR A 213 -20.13 -6.69 -4.43
N ALA A 214 -21.04 -6.21 -5.31
CA ALA A 214 -21.40 -4.79 -5.41
C ALA A 214 -21.97 -4.22 -4.10
N ASN A 215 -22.55 -5.06 -3.26
CA ASN A 215 -23.11 -4.64 -1.97
C ASN A 215 -22.13 -4.77 -0.78
N LEU A 216 -20.91 -5.24 -1.01
CA LEU A 216 -19.94 -5.47 0.07
C LEU A 216 -19.44 -4.16 0.68
N VAL A 217 -18.99 -3.21 -0.14
CA VAL A 217 -18.49 -1.92 0.36
C VAL A 217 -19.61 -1.10 1.02
N PRO A 218 -20.81 -0.96 0.42
CA PRO A 218 -21.95 -0.35 1.10
C PRO A 218 -22.31 -1.02 2.43
N PHE A 219 -22.26 -2.35 2.50
CA PHE A 219 -22.50 -3.07 3.75
C PHE A 219 -21.44 -2.74 4.80
N ARG A 220 -20.16 -2.79 4.43
CA ARG A 220 -19.05 -2.47 5.35
C ARG A 220 -19.20 -1.08 5.91
N PHE A 221 -19.41 -0.10 5.03
CA PHE A 221 -19.64 1.28 5.45
C PHE A 221 -20.81 1.43 6.43
N ALA A 222 -21.98 0.84 6.11
CA ALA A 222 -23.15 0.92 6.98
C ALA A 222 -22.89 0.26 8.35
N TYR A 223 -22.23 -0.90 8.35
CA TYR A 223 -21.89 -1.61 9.58
C TYR A 223 -20.90 -0.79 10.43
N ASP A 224 -19.86 -0.26 9.83
CA ASP A 224 -18.82 0.55 10.50
C ASP A 224 -19.38 1.86 11.07
N ALA A 225 -20.31 2.48 10.37
CA ALA A 225 -20.99 3.69 10.84
C ALA A 225 -21.91 3.45 12.04
N GLU A 226 -22.47 2.24 12.17
CA GLU A 226 -23.35 1.82 13.27
C GLU A 226 -22.58 1.19 14.42
N HIS A 227 -21.51 0.43 14.12
CA HIS A 227 -20.72 -0.34 15.08
C HIS A 227 -19.22 0.01 14.95
N PRO A 228 -18.79 1.24 15.28
CA PRO A 228 -17.39 1.63 15.14
C PRO A 228 -16.48 0.80 16.05
N MET A 229 -15.36 0.38 15.51
CA MET A 229 -14.31 -0.35 16.20
C MET A 229 -12.94 0.23 15.78
N LEU A 230 -11.86 -0.15 16.44
CA LEU A 230 -10.52 0.31 16.04
C LEU A 230 -10.21 -0.06 14.59
N TRP A 231 -10.65 -1.23 14.14
CA TRP A 231 -10.50 -1.65 12.74
C TRP A 231 -11.17 -0.70 11.76
N THR A 232 -12.27 -0.04 12.13
CA THR A 232 -12.92 0.98 11.28
C THR A 232 -11.99 2.12 10.92
N LEU A 233 -11.08 2.53 11.81
CA LEU A 233 -10.08 3.56 11.49
C LEU A 233 -9.08 3.07 10.43
N TYR A 234 -8.73 1.78 10.42
CA TYR A 234 -7.92 1.19 9.36
C TYR A 234 -8.71 1.08 8.05
N ASP A 235 -10.01 0.75 8.10
CA ASP A 235 -10.88 0.75 6.91
C ASP A 235 -11.02 2.16 6.30
N VAL A 236 -11.05 3.21 7.13
CA VAL A 236 -10.98 4.61 6.67
C VAL A 236 -9.64 4.89 5.96
N LEU A 237 -8.52 4.49 6.56
CA LEU A 237 -7.20 4.65 5.94
C LEU A 237 -7.12 3.95 4.59
N ASP A 238 -7.55 2.69 4.53
CA ASP A 238 -7.57 1.89 3.30
C ASP A 238 -8.48 2.53 2.22
N ALA A 239 -9.64 3.08 2.62
CA ALA A 239 -10.55 3.79 1.71
C ALA A 239 -9.90 5.04 1.10
N ILE A 240 -9.20 5.85 1.90
CA ILE A 240 -8.50 7.05 1.41
C ILE A 240 -7.35 6.67 0.46
N GLN A 241 -6.60 5.63 0.78
CA GLN A 241 -5.54 5.11 -0.08
C GLN A 241 -6.12 4.59 -1.41
N ALA A 242 -7.25 3.88 -1.38
CA ALA A 242 -7.94 3.44 -2.57
C ALA A 242 -8.41 4.62 -3.45
N LEU A 243 -8.94 5.70 -2.84
CA LEU A 243 -9.31 6.92 -3.54
C LEU A 243 -8.11 7.59 -4.23
N LYS A 244 -6.95 7.61 -3.59
CA LYS A 244 -5.70 8.15 -4.18
C LYS A 244 -5.30 7.41 -5.46
N HIS A 245 -5.51 6.10 -5.49
CA HIS A 245 -5.13 5.23 -6.61
C HIS A 245 -6.29 4.91 -7.57
N ALA A 246 -7.44 5.56 -7.41
CA ALA A 246 -8.66 5.26 -8.16
C ALA A 246 -8.49 5.34 -9.68
N ASP A 247 -7.65 6.25 -10.16
CA ASP A 247 -7.43 6.46 -11.60
C ASP A 247 -6.58 5.33 -12.24
N VAL A 248 -5.92 4.50 -11.42
CA VAL A 248 -5.13 3.34 -11.87
C VAL A 248 -6.04 2.11 -12.09
N TYR A 249 -7.19 2.05 -11.41
CA TYR A 249 -8.08 0.90 -11.46
C TYR A 249 -9.22 1.10 -12.46
N VAL A 250 -9.36 0.16 -13.38
CA VAL A 250 -10.50 0.14 -14.31
C VAL A 250 -11.79 -0.13 -13.54
N ASN A 251 -12.79 0.73 -13.73
CA ASN A 251 -14.12 0.62 -13.08
C ASN A 251 -14.11 0.83 -11.55
N PHE A 252 -13.19 1.61 -11.01
CA PHE A 252 -13.20 1.99 -9.61
C PHE A 252 -14.31 3.02 -9.35
N ASP A 253 -15.24 2.70 -8.46
CA ASP A 253 -16.33 3.59 -8.07
C ASP A 253 -15.94 4.40 -6.81
N LYS A 254 -15.45 5.61 -7.01
CA LYS A 254 -15.04 6.53 -5.93
C LYS A 254 -16.19 6.80 -4.94
N SER A 255 -17.44 6.81 -5.39
CA SER A 255 -18.60 7.12 -4.55
C SER A 255 -18.80 6.12 -3.40
N GLN A 256 -18.26 4.92 -3.51
CA GLN A 256 -18.33 3.92 -2.44
C GLN A 256 -17.32 4.18 -1.31
N PHE A 257 -16.24 4.92 -1.56
CA PHE A 257 -15.17 5.16 -0.61
C PHE A 257 -15.19 6.58 -0.01
N GLU A 258 -15.66 7.58 -0.76
CA GLU A 258 -15.81 8.96 -0.27
C GLU A 258 -16.59 9.09 1.06
N PRO A 259 -17.65 8.30 1.33
CA PRO A 259 -18.37 8.36 2.59
C PRO A 259 -17.51 8.05 3.83
N TYR A 260 -16.43 7.30 3.71
CA TYR A 260 -15.50 7.04 4.82
C TYR A 260 -14.79 8.31 5.31
N LEU A 261 -14.48 9.25 4.42
CA LEU A 261 -13.94 10.55 4.80
C LEU A 261 -14.92 11.33 5.68
N THR A 262 -16.19 11.38 5.27
CA THR A 262 -17.26 12.01 6.06
C THR A 262 -17.45 11.31 7.40
N LEU A 263 -17.49 9.97 7.41
CA LEU A 263 -17.61 9.19 8.63
C LEU A 263 -16.47 9.51 9.62
N TYR A 264 -15.23 9.61 9.12
CA TYR A 264 -14.08 9.95 9.95
C TYR A 264 -14.24 11.30 10.62
N HIS A 265 -14.51 12.35 9.86
CA HIS A 265 -14.61 13.72 10.37
C HIS A 265 -15.83 13.92 11.29
N ASP A 266 -16.97 13.29 10.98
CA ASP A 266 -18.21 13.48 11.75
C ASP A 266 -18.25 12.65 13.04
N LYS A 267 -17.67 11.45 13.05
CA LYS A 267 -17.87 10.49 14.16
C LYS A 267 -16.58 9.90 14.74
N LEU A 268 -15.55 9.68 13.92
CA LEU A 268 -14.40 8.88 14.33
C LEU A 268 -13.18 9.68 14.74
N ILE A 269 -13.13 10.98 14.47
CA ILE A 269 -11.95 11.83 14.78
C ILE A 269 -11.57 11.80 16.27
N ASN A 270 -12.55 11.58 17.16
CA ASN A 270 -12.33 11.47 18.60
C ASN A 270 -12.41 10.02 19.11
N TYR A 271 -12.52 9.03 18.22
CA TYR A 271 -12.53 7.62 18.59
C TYR A 271 -11.08 7.16 18.78
N TYR A 272 -10.74 6.56 19.91
CA TYR A 272 -9.34 6.29 20.30
C TYR A 272 -8.45 7.54 20.28
N PRO A 273 -8.74 8.60 21.06
CA PRO A 273 -8.01 9.86 21.00
C PRO A 273 -6.53 9.66 21.31
N GLY A 274 -5.66 10.29 20.50
CA GLY A 274 -4.22 10.15 20.60
C GLY A 274 -3.63 8.90 19.94
N HIS A 275 -4.47 8.02 19.36
CA HIS A 275 -3.97 6.85 18.63
C HIS A 275 -3.24 7.27 17.34
N PRO A 276 -2.05 6.70 17.04
CA PRO A 276 -1.24 7.09 15.87
C PRO A 276 -1.92 6.92 14.52
N ILE A 277 -2.99 6.12 14.42
CA ILE A 277 -3.76 5.93 13.19
C ILE A 277 -4.37 7.25 12.68
N HIS A 278 -4.69 8.20 13.58
CA HIS A 278 -5.21 9.50 13.18
C HIS A 278 -4.19 10.29 12.35
N ASP A 279 -2.91 10.26 12.73
CA ASP A 279 -1.84 10.90 11.97
C ASP A 279 -1.66 10.24 10.59
N GLN A 280 -1.85 8.91 10.51
CA GLN A 280 -1.80 8.18 9.25
C GLN A 280 -2.98 8.55 8.34
N ILE A 281 -4.20 8.65 8.89
CA ILE A 281 -5.40 9.07 8.14
C ILE A 281 -5.24 10.50 7.62
N VAL A 282 -4.82 11.45 8.45
CA VAL A 282 -4.57 12.85 8.04
C VAL A 282 -3.47 12.92 6.96
N THR A 283 -2.43 12.12 7.10
CA THR A 283 -1.35 12.03 6.10
C THR A 283 -1.89 11.49 4.77
N ALA A 284 -2.69 10.42 4.79
CA ALA A 284 -3.29 9.84 3.59
C ALA A 284 -4.27 10.80 2.92
N GLU A 285 -5.10 11.51 3.71
CA GLU A 285 -6.01 12.54 3.19
C GLU A 285 -5.25 13.69 2.52
N THR A 286 -4.16 14.15 3.14
CA THR A 286 -3.28 15.16 2.56
C THR A 286 -2.70 14.67 1.23
N ALA A 287 -2.21 13.43 1.18
CA ALA A 287 -1.68 12.81 -0.03
C ALA A 287 -2.75 12.63 -1.12
N TYR A 288 -3.99 12.31 -0.76
CA TYR A 288 -5.10 12.22 -1.71
C TYR A 288 -5.37 13.57 -2.40
N ARG A 289 -5.12 14.68 -1.71
CA ARG A 289 -5.28 16.04 -2.25
C ARG A 289 -4.13 16.49 -3.17
N LEU A 290 -3.05 15.72 -3.31
CA LEU A 290 -1.93 16.02 -4.23
C LEU A 290 -2.35 15.75 -5.68
N GLN A 291 -2.94 16.74 -6.31
CA GLN A 291 -3.48 16.68 -7.67
C GLN A 291 -3.08 17.93 -8.48
N PRO A 292 -3.09 17.88 -9.81
CA PRO A 292 -2.81 19.04 -10.65
C PRO A 292 -3.66 20.25 -10.25
N GLY A 293 -3.04 21.44 -10.23
CA GLY A 293 -3.64 22.70 -9.81
C GLY A 293 -3.66 22.92 -8.29
N ARG A 294 -3.15 21.99 -7.49
CA ARG A 294 -3.01 22.14 -6.03
C ARG A 294 -1.56 22.41 -5.65
N PRO A 295 -1.32 23.09 -4.53
CA PRO A 295 0.05 23.27 -4.00
C PRO A 295 0.63 21.90 -3.60
N TYR A 296 1.92 21.71 -3.88
CA TYR A 296 2.66 20.57 -3.36
C TYR A 296 2.95 20.74 -1.87
N ILE A 297 3.03 19.64 -1.13
CA ILE A 297 3.31 19.63 0.30
C ILE A 297 4.78 19.87 0.60
N ASP A 298 5.06 20.44 1.78
CA ASP A 298 6.42 20.52 2.31
C ASP A 298 6.69 19.39 3.31
N TYR A 299 7.88 18.84 3.25
CA TYR A 299 8.41 17.85 4.18
C TYR A 299 9.94 17.88 4.15
N THR A 300 10.58 17.29 5.13
CA THR A 300 12.04 17.21 5.17
C THR A 300 12.57 15.94 4.48
N VAL A 301 13.70 16.11 3.81
CA VAL A 301 14.49 15.01 3.23
C VAL A 301 15.95 15.14 3.65
N ARG A 302 16.71 14.04 3.65
CA ARG A 302 18.16 14.12 3.81
C ARG A 302 18.80 14.54 2.49
N ASN A 303 19.55 15.63 2.52
CA ASN A 303 20.40 16.00 1.40
C ASN A 303 21.64 15.06 1.33
N THR A 304 22.49 15.28 0.35
CA THR A 304 23.68 14.45 0.14
C THR A 304 24.72 14.56 1.25
N ASP A 305 24.70 15.66 1.99
CA ASP A 305 25.56 15.86 3.17
C ASP A 305 24.96 15.22 4.43
N GLY A 306 23.79 14.57 4.32
CA GLY A 306 23.08 13.93 5.41
C GLY A 306 22.26 14.88 6.27
N GLN A 307 22.14 16.16 5.89
CA GLN A 307 21.36 17.17 6.63
C GLN A 307 19.88 17.07 6.23
N LEU A 308 18.97 17.25 7.19
CA LEU A 308 17.55 17.37 6.93
C LEU A 308 17.25 18.78 6.38
N VAL A 309 16.68 18.82 5.19
CA VAL A 309 16.28 20.07 4.52
C VAL A 309 14.82 20.00 4.08
N PRO A 310 14.07 21.11 4.14
CA PRO A 310 12.72 21.15 3.57
C PRO A 310 12.75 20.95 2.05
N ILE A 311 11.82 20.17 1.51
CA ILE A 311 11.72 19.94 0.05
C ILE A 311 11.47 21.26 -0.69
N SER A 312 10.72 22.18 -0.08
CA SER A 312 10.45 23.52 -0.60
C SER A 312 11.73 24.29 -0.96
N THR A 313 12.81 24.13 -0.19
CA THR A 313 14.09 24.80 -0.47
C THR A 313 14.78 24.27 -1.71
N LEU A 314 14.52 23.00 -2.08
CA LEU A 314 15.12 22.35 -3.24
C LEU A 314 14.41 22.69 -4.54
N ILE A 315 13.09 22.94 -4.48
CA ILE A 315 12.23 23.23 -5.65
C ILE A 315 12.00 24.72 -5.87
N GLN A 316 12.29 25.59 -4.90
CA GLN A 316 11.97 27.00 -4.93
C GLN A 316 12.46 27.69 -6.23
N GLY A 317 11.52 28.34 -6.95
CA GLY A 317 11.80 29.09 -8.17
C GLY A 317 12.18 28.25 -9.38
N LYS A 318 12.05 26.92 -9.32
CA LYS A 318 12.36 25.98 -10.39
C LYS A 318 11.12 25.25 -10.88
N VAL A 319 11.09 24.87 -12.13
CA VAL A 319 10.23 23.79 -12.59
C VAL A 319 10.89 22.48 -12.15
N ALA A 320 10.26 21.74 -11.26
CA ALA A 320 10.86 20.59 -10.61
C ALA A 320 10.05 19.30 -10.81
N LEU A 321 10.72 18.19 -11.08
CA LEU A 321 10.14 16.86 -11.00
C LEU A 321 10.57 16.21 -9.68
N ILE A 322 9.63 15.94 -8.80
CA ILE A 322 9.84 15.05 -7.64
C ILE A 322 9.68 13.63 -8.16
N ASP A 323 10.71 12.81 -8.02
CA ASP A 323 10.74 11.41 -8.45
C ASP A 323 10.95 10.51 -7.23
N LEU A 324 9.88 9.85 -6.78
CA LEU A 324 9.92 8.87 -5.69
C LEU A 324 10.18 7.48 -6.26
N TRP A 325 11.37 6.98 -6.05
CA TRP A 325 11.81 5.72 -6.62
C TRP A 325 12.51 4.81 -5.62
N ALA A 326 12.85 3.58 -6.03
CA ALA A 326 13.65 2.65 -5.25
C ALA A 326 14.46 1.73 -6.16
N SER A 327 15.60 1.22 -5.70
CA SER A 327 16.45 0.31 -6.48
C SER A 327 15.73 -1.00 -6.85
N TRP A 328 14.85 -1.47 -5.99
CA TRP A 328 14.02 -2.67 -6.17
C TRP A 328 12.73 -2.41 -6.98
N CYS A 329 12.37 -1.15 -7.26
CA CYS A 329 11.17 -0.79 -8.01
C CYS A 329 11.45 -0.75 -9.51
N GLY A 330 11.26 -1.85 -10.21
CA GLY A 330 11.50 -1.93 -11.66
C GLY A 330 10.71 -0.91 -12.50
N PRO A 331 9.39 -0.73 -12.31
CA PRO A 331 8.61 0.31 -12.98
C PRO A 331 9.15 1.72 -12.71
N CYS A 332 9.43 2.09 -11.46
CA CYS A 332 9.95 3.42 -11.11
C CYS A 332 11.24 3.72 -11.89
N ARG A 333 12.18 2.77 -11.90
CA ARG A 333 13.45 2.92 -12.62
C ARG A 333 13.25 3.13 -14.12
N ARG A 334 12.28 2.44 -14.74
CA ARG A 334 11.95 2.66 -16.17
C ARG A 334 11.43 4.08 -16.44
N HIS A 335 10.56 4.60 -15.54
CA HIS A 335 10.05 5.97 -15.64
C HIS A 335 11.19 6.99 -15.47
N SER A 336 12.04 6.82 -14.46
CA SER A 336 13.21 7.69 -14.26
C SER A 336 14.16 7.66 -15.46
N ILE A 337 14.46 6.47 -16.03
CA ILE A 337 15.30 6.35 -17.24
C ILE A 337 14.68 7.12 -18.42
N ALA A 338 13.36 7.03 -18.61
CA ALA A 338 12.66 7.75 -19.68
C ALA A 338 12.76 9.28 -19.55
N MET A 339 12.96 9.79 -18.33
CA MET A 339 13.14 11.22 -18.07
C MET A 339 14.56 11.73 -18.36
N ILE A 340 15.57 10.87 -18.56
CA ILE A 340 16.96 11.31 -18.80
C ILE A 340 17.07 12.26 -20.00
N PRO A 341 16.54 11.94 -21.21
CA PRO A 341 16.64 12.85 -22.34
C PRO A 341 15.88 14.17 -22.12
N VAL A 342 14.77 14.15 -21.38
CA VAL A 342 14.02 15.36 -21.03
C VAL A 342 14.85 16.25 -20.10
N TYR A 343 15.44 15.66 -19.06
CA TYR A 343 16.31 16.38 -18.14
C TYR A 343 17.49 17.04 -18.86
N GLU A 344 18.22 16.28 -19.69
CA GLU A 344 19.37 16.81 -20.46
C GLU A 344 18.98 17.98 -21.37
N LYS A 345 17.78 18.00 -21.91
CA LYS A 345 17.27 19.07 -22.78
C LYS A 345 16.91 20.36 -22.02
N TYR A 346 16.50 20.25 -20.76
CA TYR A 346 15.91 21.39 -20.03
C TYR A 346 16.65 21.78 -18.73
N LYS A 347 17.66 21.04 -18.27
CA LYS A 347 18.40 21.30 -17.03
C LYS A 347 18.99 22.70 -16.94
N ASP A 348 19.53 23.22 -18.05
CA ASP A 348 20.13 24.55 -18.12
C ASP A 348 19.10 25.67 -18.36
N LYS A 349 17.81 25.33 -18.42
CA LYS A 349 16.69 26.23 -18.66
C LYS A 349 15.78 26.41 -17.45
N GLY A 350 16.22 25.95 -16.27
CA GLY A 350 15.46 26.08 -15.02
C GLY A 350 14.61 24.87 -14.65
N PHE A 351 14.82 23.71 -15.30
CA PHE A 351 14.24 22.44 -14.90
C PHE A 351 15.20 21.66 -13.98
N THR A 352 14.65 20.98 -12.98
CA THR A 352 15.41 20.10 -12.09
C THR A 352 14.65 18.81 -11.76
N VAL A 353 15.38 17.75 -11.43
CA VAL A 353 14.82 16.51 -10.88
C VAL A 353 15.29 16.35 -9.44
N ILE A 354 14.37 16.16 -8.52
CA ILE A 354 14.61 15.85 -7.12
C ILE A 354 14.19 14.39 -6.93
N ALA A 355 15.12 13.50 -7.18
CA ALA A 355 14.91 12.05 -7.00
C ALA A 355 15.13 11.65 -5.54
N ILE A 356 14.20 10.87 -4.95
CA ILE A 356 14.27 10.43 -3.56
C ILE A 356 14.14 8.91 -3.54
N ALA A 357 15.24 8.24 -3.23
CA ALA A 357 15.32 6.78 -3.17
C ALA A 357 14.90 6.24 -1.80
N ARG A 358 13.91 5.34 -1.77
CA ARG A 358 13.44 4.63 -0.57
C ARG A 358 14.19 3.30 -0.43
N GLU A 359 15.09 3.18 0.54
CA GLU A 359 16.02 2.05 0.62
C GLU A 359 16.25 1.55 2.05
N ARG A 360 16.73 0.31 2.18
CA ARG A 360 17.32 -0.22 3.41
C ARG A 360 18.81 0.17 3.58
N ASN A 361 19.52 0.38 2.48
CA ASN A 361 20.91 0.75 2.50
C ASN A 361 21.31 1.63 1.32
N ARG A 362 22.26 2.49 1.53
CA ARG A 362 22.80 3.42 0.52
C ARG A 362 23.38 2.73 -0.72
N GLN A 363 24.07 1.61 -0.53
CA GLN A 363 24.77 0.92 -1.61
C GLN A 363 23.81 0.42 -2.69
N ALA A 364 22.59 0.00 -2.32
CA ALA A 364 21.56 -0.43 -3.27
C ALA A 364 21.16 0.73 -4.21
N MET A 365 20.93 1.93 -3.64
CA MET A 365 20.68 3.15 -4.43
C MET A 365 21.85 3.45 -5.37
N GLU A 366 23.08 3.51 -4.85
CA GLU A 366 24.28 3.88 -5.64
C GLU A 366 24.51 2.92 -6.80
N ASN A 367 24.32 1.62 -6.57
CA ASN A 367 24.43 0.60 -7.61
C ASN A 367 23.36 0.80 -8.72
N ALA A 368 22.12 1.12 -8.34
CA ALA A 368 21.06 1.37 -9.28
C ALA A 368 21.30 2.66 -10.07
N VAL A 369 21.66 3.76 -9.42
CA VAL A 369 22.02 5.04 -10.06
C VAL A 369 23.14 4.85 -11.10
N LYS A 370 24.19 4.12 -10.72
CA LYS A 370 25.32 3.81 -11.63
C LYS A 370 24.87 2.95 -12.80
N LYS A 371 24.05 1.93 -12.55
CA LYS A 371 23.57 1.01 -13.59
C LYS A 371 22.66 1.71 -14.59
N ASP A 372 21.78 2.59 -14.14
CA ASP A 372 20.75 3.25 -14.94
C ASP A 372 21.24 4.57 -15.56
N GLY A 373 22.37 5.11 -15.06
CA GLY A 373 23.01 6.29 -15.63
C GLY A 373 22.29 7.60 -15.34
N TYR A 374 21.66 7.75 -14.16
CA TYR A 374 20.94 8.98 -13.81
C TYR A 374 21.86 10.19 -13.78
N PRO A 375 21.56 11.27 -14.52
CA PRO A 375 22.40 12.48 -14.59
C PRO A 375 22.16 13.45 -13.42
N TRP A 376 21.13 13.20 -12.61
CA TRP A 376 20.80 13.97 -11.42
C TRP A 376 21.22 13.23 -10.14
N GLN A 377 21.24 13.98 -9.05
CA GLN A 377 21.57 13.46 -7.75
C GLN A 377 20.31 12.87 -7.09
N SER A 378 20.42 11.64 -6.56
CA SER A 378 19.38 11.02 -5.77
C SER A 378 19.61 11.27 -4.27
N LEU A 379 18.58 11.79 -3.61
CA LEU A 379 18.47 11.86 -2.17
C LEU A 379 18.12 10.48 -1.62
N LEU A 380 18.35 10.26 -0.34
CA LEU A 380 18.17 8.94 0.28
C LEU A 380 17.22 8.99 1.46
N GLU A 381 16.16 8.23 1.38
CA GLU A 381 15.25 7.90 2.48
C GLU A 381 15.56 6.48 2.96
N LEU A 382 16.18 6.36 4.14
CA LEU A 382 16.53 5.08 4.74
C LEU A 382 15.44 4.64 5.72
N ASN A 383 15.02 3.37 5.62
CA ASN A 383 14.14 2.70 6.57
C ASN A 383 12.85 3.49 6.88
N ASP A 384 12.35 4.26 5.92
CA ASP A 384 11.19 5.14 6.08
C ASP A 384 11.31 6.18 7.21
N GLU A 385 12.53 6.59 7.56
CA GLU A 385 12.82 7.49 8.68
C GLU A 385 11.98 8.78 8.66
N ASN A 386 11.74 9.35 7.48
CA ASN A 386 10.95 10.58 7.32
C ASN A 386 9.56 10.32 6.73
N GLY A 387 9.23 9.08 6.38
CA GLY A 387 7.95 8.69 5.80
C GLY A 387 7.61 9.40 4.48
N VAL A 388 8.60 9.68 3.65
CA VAL A 388 8.43 10.49 2.42
C VAL A 388 7.41 9.86 1.48
N TRP A 389 7.48 8.55 1.24
CA TRP A 389 6.53 7.87 0.36
C TRP A 389 5.11 7.96 0.90
N ARG A 390 4.91 7.72 2.21
CA ARG A 390 3.60 7.81 2.85
C ARG A 390 3.01 9.22 2.73
N LYS A 391 3.80 10.26 2.99
CA LYS A 391 3.37 11.66 2.85
C LYS A 391 2.92 12.00 1.43
N ASN A 392 3.42 11.28 0.43
CA ASN A 392 3.06 11.45 -0.97
C ASN A 392 2.02 10.43 -1.46
N GLY A 393 1.49 9.56 -0.59
CA GLY A 393 0.51 8.54 -0.94
C GLY A 393 1.05 7.44 -1.86
N ALA A 394 2.35 7.20 -1.84
CA ALA A 394 2.98 6.12 -2.58
C ALA A 394 3.06 4.82 -1.76
N ASP A 395 3.08 4.93 -0.41
CA ASP A 395 3.09 3.82 0.56
C ASP A 395 3.80 2.54 0.05
N ASN A 396 3.07 1.41 0.07
CA ASN A 396 3.57 0.11 -0.41
C ASN A 396 3.25 -0.16 -1.89
N ALA A 397 2.73 0.84 -2.61
CA ALA A 397 2.51 0.80 -4.05
C ALA A 397 3.83 0.98 -4.82
N GLY A 398 3.78 1.43 -6.03
CA GLY A 398 4.95 1.91 -6.79
C GLY A 398 5.36 3.31 -6.35
N GLY A 399 6.50 3.80 -6.83
CA GLY A 399 6.88 5.20 -6.68
C GLY A 399 5.89 6.15 -7.36
N ALA A 400 6.10 7.44 -7.16
CA ALA A 400 5.26 8.48 -7.74
C ALA A 400 6.11 9.60 -8.33
N MET A 401 5.57 10.31 -9.31
CA MET A 401 6.17 11.52 -9.85
C MET A 401 5.22 12.70 -9.70
N TYR A 402 5.78 13.87 -9.36
CA TYR A 402 5.05 15.13 -9.28
C TYR A 402 5.83 16.20 -10.03
N LEU A 403 5.25 16.70 -11.12
CA LEU A 403 5.80 17.86 -11.80
C LEU A 403 5.28 19.12 -11.13
N ILE A 404 6.19 19.97 -10.65
CA ILE A 404 5.90 21.14 -9.83
C ILE A 404 6.33 22.40 -10.60
N ASP A 405 5.48 23.44 -10.62
CA ASP A 405 5.80 24.75 -11.16
C ASP A 405 6.66 25.59 -10.19
N ARG A 406 7.20 26.72 -10.65
CA ARG A 406 8.05 27.63 -9.87
C ARG A 406 7.38 28.16 -8.59
N ASP A 407 6.06 28.27 -8.58
CA ASP A 407 5.27 28.73 -7.45
C ASP A 407 4.88 27.61 -6.46
N GLY A 408 5.30 26.37 -6.74
CA GLY A 408 4.96 25.19 -5.94
C GLY A 408 3.66 24.49 -6.32
N THR A 409 2.98 24.90 -7.38
CA THR A 409 1.76 24.26 -7.88
C THR A 409 2.09 22.96 -8.63
N ILE A 410 1.33 21.88 -8.36
CA ILE A 410 1.45 20.62 -9.09
C ILE A 410 0.89 20.82 -10.51
N LEU A 411 1.71 20.56 -11.52
CA LEU A 411 1.31 20.57 -12.93
C LEU A 411 0.82 19.22 -13.41
N SER A 412 1.44 18.12 -12.92
CA SER A 412 1.09 16.76 -13.32
C SER A 412 1.53 15.75 -12.26
N THR A 413 0.82 14.61 -12.23
CA THR A 413 1.16 13.41 -11.46
C THR A 413 1.44 12.21 -12.39
N SER A 414 1.57 12.45 -13.68
CA SER A 414 1.94 11.42 -14.66
C SER A 414 3.37 10.93 -14.43
N THR A 415 3.62 9.67 -14.77
CA THR A 415 4.95 9.05 -14.80
C THR A 415 5.47 8.89 -16.24
N ASP A 416 4.68 9.34 -17.24
CA ASP A 416 5.03 9.24 -18.65
C ASP A 416 5.81 10.47 -19.12
N ALA A 417 7.04 10.24 -19.58
CA ALA A 417 7.92 11.29 -20.05
C ALA A 417 7.36 12.04 -21.26
N GLU A 418 6.60 11.38 -22.15
CA GLU A 418 5.98 12.00 -23.34
C GLU A 418 4.85 12.96 -22.91
N GLU A 419 4.13 12.66 -21.84
CA GLU A 419 3.12 13.56 -21.27
C GLU A 419 3.74 14.71 -20.46
N LEU A 420 4.85 14.46 -19.77
CA LEU A 420 5.53 15.46 -18.93
C LEU A 420 6.32 16.47 -19.72
N GLU A 421 6.99 16.10 -20.82
CA GLU A 421 7.86 17.00 -21.57
C GLU A 421 7.15 18.26 -22.09
N PRO A 422 5.96 18.19 -22.72
CA PRO A 422 5.22 19.39 -23.14
C PRO A 422 4.88 20.35 -21.99
N LEU A 423 4.55 19.81 -20.82
CA LEU A 423 4.22 20.59 -19.63
C LEU A 423 5.46 21.28 -19.05
N ILE A 424 6.60 20.58 -19.02
CA ILE A 424 7.90 21.12 -18.60
C ILE A 424 8.28 22.29 -19.54
N LYS A 425 8.19 22.09 -20.85
CA LYS A 425 8.48 23.13 -21.84
C LYS A 425 7.60 24.36 -21.62
N ALA A 426 6.28 24.16 -21.51
CA ALA A 426 5.33 25.25 -21.30
C ALA A 426 5.57 26.01 -19.99
N ALA A 427 5.94 25.30 -18.89
CA ALA A 427 6.23 25.92 -17.61
C ALA A 427 7.54 26.74 -17.63
N ILE A 428 8.55 26.28 -18.38
CA ILE A 428 9.82 26.98 -18.54
C ILE A 428 9.65 28.26 -19.41
N GLU A 429 8.83 28.17 -20.45
CA GLU A 429 8.60 29.27 -21.42
C GLU A 429 7.61 30.35 -20.88
N ARG A 430 6.91 30.10 -19.77
CA ARG A 430 6.12 31.12 -19.05
C ARG A 430 7.09 32.08 -18.34
N GLU A 431 6.95 33.40 -18.62
CA GLU A 431 7.68 34.48 -17.93
C GLU A 431 7.23 34.68 -16.48
#